data_77422ea72280f9fcc06b0f14d254bb40
#
_entry.id   77422ea72280f9fcc06b0f14d254bb40
#
_cell.length_a   1.000
_cell.length_b   1.000
_cell.length_c   1.000
_cell.angle_alpha   90.00
_cell.angle_beta   90.00
_cell.angle_gamma   90.00
#
_symmetry.space_group_name_H-M   'P 1'
#
loop_
_entity.id
_entity.type
_entity.pdbx_description
1 polymer ?
#
loop_
_entity_poly.entity_id
_entity_poly.type
_entity_poly.pdbx_seq_one_letter_code
_entity_poly.pdbx_strand_id
1 'polypeptide(L)'
;ALMAGAPDVVGRGLMTVAAGILCGIYLRVHRRAPSAAVDVEAMGGAALLLGDVLWLGGRGMEDVVPLWLLFPTLTIIGERLELARIAFLDEMVETVVEALSGAAVLGACLLLIAPGSHLVVGPALLGLAVVMAYYDVARRTIRLRGGVRFMAASMLAGYVWLALAGAVWSLWGLQGLNGAAYEIVIHCITVGFAFSMILAHAPVIIPAIVHRALPYHRLMWLPYVLLHAGLVVRVVGLLAEASAVWKVGGAVGVAAILVFMVLTLGRVLTSGSIRKPVRTRRPAAAAASGSTTSQATGGRA
;
A
#
# COMPACT_ATOMS: atom_id res chain seq x y z
N ALA A 1 -11.80 19.48 -9.86
CA ALA A 1 -11.88 20.21 -11.13
C ALA A 1 -12.84 19.49 -12.10
N LEU A 2 -12.65 18.21 -12.38
CA LEU A 2 -13.54 17.43 -13.28
C LEU A 2 -15.00 17.42 -12.84
N MET A 3 -15.25 17.27 -11.53
CA MET A 3 -16.62 17.30 -10.96
C MET A 3 -17.20 18.71 -10.80
N ALA A 4 -16.37 19.74 -10.89
CA ALA A 4 -16.79 21.14 -10.72
C ALA A 4 -17.10 21.87 -12.04
N GLY A 5 -17.26 21.13 -13.17
CA GLY A 5 -17.54 21.71 -14.49
C GLY A 5 -16.35 22.41 -15.16
N ALA A 6 -15.14 22.24 -14.65
CA ALA A 6 -13.94 22.68 -15.35
C ALA A 6 -13.68 21.81 -16.60
N PRO A 7 -13.05 22.34 -17.67
CA PRO A 7 -12.68 21.54 -18.83
C PRO A 7 -11.85 20.30 -18.40
N ASP A 8 -12.12 19.15 -18.99
CA ASP A 8 -11.45 17.89 -18.69
C ASP A 8 -9.92 17.99 -18.76
N VAL A 9 -9.40 18.77 -19.70
CA VAL A 9 -7.97 18.98 -19.86
C VAL A 9 -7.31 19.61 -18.64
N VAL A 10 -8.04 20.47 -17.90
CA VAL A 10 -7.54 21.10 -16.66
C VAL A 10 -7.37 20.06 -15.56
N GLY A 11 -8.39 19.21 -15.38
CA GLY A 11 -8.33 18.12 -14.40
C GLY A 11 -7.21 17.13 -14.70
N ARG A 12 -7.10 16.69 -15.94
CA ARG A 12 -6.03 15.78 -16.39
C ARG A 12 -4.64 16.42 -16.25
N GLY A 13 -4.50 17.70 -16.60
CA GLY A 13 -3.25 18.46 -16.42
C GLY A 13 -2.83 18.56 -14.96
N LEU A 14 -3.77 18.84 -14.03
CA LEU A 14 -3.47 18.90 -12.60
C LEU A 14 -3.02 17.54 -12.03
N MET A 15 -3.64 16.44 -12.47
CA MET A 15 -3.21 15.09 -12.07
C MET A 15 -1.80 14.80 -12.59
N THR A 16 -1.52 15.09 -13.86
CA THR A 16 -0.18 14.93 -14.45
C THR A 16 0.88 15.72 -13.67
N VAL A 17 0.59 16.99 -13.32
CA VAL A 17 1.50 17.81 -12.52
C VAL A 17 1.72 17.20 -11.14
N ALA A 18 0.67 16.73 -10.47
CA ALA A 18 0.77 16.09 -9.16
C ALA A 18 1.63 14.81 -9.22
N ALA A 19 1.42 13.96 -10.22
CA ALA A 19 2.26 12.78 -10.45
C ALA A 19 3.72 13.14 -10.74
N GLY A 20 3.96 14.21 -11.51
CA GLY A 20 5.32 14.74 -11.77
C GLY A 20 6.02 15.22 -10.50
N ILE A 21 5.31 15.93 -9.62
CA ILE A 21 5.83 16.34 -8.30
C ILE A 21 6.18 15.12 -7.46
N LEU A 22 5.31 14.10 -7.43
CA LEU A 22 5.54 12.85 -6.70
C LEU A 22 6.81 12.13 -7.21
N CYS A 23 6.99 12.01 -8.52
CA CYS A 23 8.22 11.47 -9.09
C CYS A 23 9.45 12.28 -8.70
N GLY A 24 9.35 13.62 -8.66
CA GLY A 24 10.42 14.51 -8.19
C GLY A 24 10.76 14.27 -6.71
N ILE A 25 9.77 13.97 -5.88
CA ILE A 25 9.97 13.61 -4.46
C ILE A 25 10.72 12.28 -4.37
N TYR A 26 10.28 11.22 -5.07
CA TYR A 26 10.97 9.92 -5.07
C TYR A 26 12.42 10.03 -5.55
N LEU A 27 12.66 10.78 -6.63
CA LEU A 27 14.02 11.03 -7.13
C LEU A 27 14.90 11.74 -6.08
N ARG A 28 14.33 12.69 -5.34
CA ARG A 28 15.04 13.40 -4.26
C ARG A 28 15.32 12.45 -3.08
N VAL A 29 14.39 11.59 -2.72
CA VAL A 29 14.58 10.59 -1.66
C VAL A 29 15.65 9.59 -2.07
N HIS A 30 15.56 9.01 -3.26
CA HIS A 30 16.55 8.08 -3.81
C HIS A 30 17.97 8.66 -3.79
N ARG A 31 18.15 9.92 -4.21
CA ARG A 31 19.47 10.59 -4.19
C ARG A 31 20.04 10.76 -2.79
N ARG A 32 19.22 10.75 -1.74
CA ARG A 32 19.65 10.95 -0.33
C ARG A 32 19.82 9.64 0.42
N ALA A 33 18.96 8.68 0.15
CA ALA A 33 18.91 7.38 0.81
C ALA A 33 18.43 6.33 -0.21
N PRO A 34 19.31 5.86 -1.12
CA PRO A 34 18.93 4.86 -2.10
C PRO A 34 18.58 3.54 -1.40
N SER A 35 17.46 2.93 -1.81
CA SER A 35 17.04 1.61 -1.35
C SER A 35 16.11 0.97 -2.36
N ALA A 36 16.08 -0.36 -2.41
CA ALA A 36 15.16 -1.13 -3.23
C ALA A 36 13.69 -0.73 -3.02
N ALA A 37 13.32 -0.43 -1.79
CA ALA A 37 11.98 0.05 -1.45
C ALA A 37 11.63 1.36 -2.18
N VAL A 38 12.51 2.35 -2.11
CA VAL A 38 12.33 3.65 -2.79
C VAL A 38 12.31 3.47 -4.30
N ASP A 39 13.08 2.55 -4.86
CA ASP A 39 13.11 2.28 -6.29
C ASP A 39 11.80 1.64 -6.77
N VAL A 40 11.26 0.70 -6.01
CA VAL A 40 9.94 0.11 -6.28
C VAL A 40 8.82 1.16 -6.22
N GLU A 41 8.83 2.04 -5.21
CA GLU A 41 7.87 3.14 -5.10
C GLU A 41 8.01 4.14 -6.25
N ALA A 42 9.25 4.46 -6.64
CA ALA A 42 9.53 5.34 -7.78
C ALA A 42 9.04 4.76 -9.10
N MET A 43 9.16 3.44 -9.31
CA MET A 43 8.58 2.74 -10.46
C MET A 43 7.05 2.89 -10.48
N GLY A 44 6.39 2.77 -9.32
CA GLY A 44 4.95 3.01 -9.18
C GLY A 44 4.57 4.45 -9.54
N GLY A 45 5.31 5.43 -9.02
CA GLY A 45 5.14 6.85 -9.35
C GLY A 45 5.34 7.15 -10.83
N ALA A 46 6.36 6.55 -11.45
CA ALA A 46 6.62 6.68 -12.89
C ALA A 46 5.49 6.08 -13.75
N ALA A 47 4.93 4.93 -13.33
CA ALA A 47 3.77 4.34 -13.99
C ALA A 47 2.54 5.25 -13.90
N LEU A 48 2.28 5.86 -12.73
CA LEU A 48 1.21 6.85 -12.57
C LEU A 48 1.40 8.04 -13.53
N LEU A 49 2.58 8.63 -13.52
CA LEU A 49 2.90 9.79 -14.37
C LEU A 49 2.73 9.45 -15.85
N LEU A 50 3.22 8.31 -16.30
CA LEU A 50 3.06 7.86 -17.67
C LEU A 50 1.57 7.69 -18.03
N GLY A 51 0.78 7.04 -17.17
CA GLY A 51 -0.65 6.90 -17.34
C GLY A 51 -1.36 8.26 -17.48
N ASP A 52 -1.01 9.22 -16.61
CA ASP A 52 -1.59 10.57 -16.64
C ASP A 52 -1.20 11.35 -17.90
N VAL A 53 0.05 11.24 -18.37
CA VAL A 53 0.51 11.84 -19.63
C VAL A 53 -0.24 11.27 -20.83
N LEU A 54 -0.41 9.94 -20.88
CA LEU A 54 -1.17 9.27 -21.93
C LEU A 54 -2.64 9.68 -21.91
N TRP A 55 -3.24 9.78 -20.73
CA TRP A 55 -4.61 10.22 -20.56
C TRP A 55 -4.81 11.70 -20.94
N LEU A 56 -3.85 12.57 -20.60
CA LEU A 56 -3.82 13.96 -21.04
C LEU A 56 -3.71 14.05 -22.56
N GLY A 57 -2.95 13.14 -23.19
CA GLY A 57 -2.80 13.00 -24.64
C GLY A 57 -4.01 12.38 -25.34
N GLY A 58 -5.10 12.05 -24.61
CA GLY A 58 -6.35 11.54 -25.17
C GLY A 58 -6.47 10.02 -25.28
N ARG A 59 -5.56 9.25 -24.68
CA ARG A 59 -5.72 7.79 -24.59
C ARG A 59 -6.93 7.42 -23.74
N GLY A 60 -7.56 6.29 -24.05
CA GLY A 60 -8.71 5.76 -23.32
C GLY A 60 -8.38 5.30 -21.92
N MET A 61 -9.40 5.17 -21.07
CA MET A 61 -9.23 4.66 -19.70
C MET A 61 -8.68 3.24 -19.69
N GLU A 62 -9.08 2.41 -20.64
CA GLU A 62 -8.62 1.02 -20.77
C GLU A 62 -7.11 0.90 -21.00
N ASP A 63 -6.51 1.88 -21.69
CA ASP A 63 -5.07 1.94 -21.95
C ASP A 63 -4.28 2.37 -20.70
N VAL A 64 -4.84 3.25 -19.87
CA VAL A 64 -4.12 3.87 -18.75
C VAL A 64 -4.32 3.18 -17.43
N VAL A 65 -5.45 2.51 -17.22
CA VAL A 65 -5.77 1.78 -15.96
C VAL A 65 -4.69 0.78 -15.58
N PRO A 66 -4.08 -0.01 -16.49
CA PRO A 66 -2.96 -0.88 -16.15
C PRO A 66 -1.82 -0.16 -15.43
N LEU A 67 -1.44 1.01 -15.91
CA LEU A 67 -0.38 1.84 -15.34
C LEU A 67 -0.81 2.44 -13.98
N TRP A 68 -2.05 2.91 -13.89
CA TRP A 68 -2.59 3.46 -12.64
C TRP A 68 -2.71 2.42 -11.52
N LEU A 69 -3.04 1.16 -11.84
CA LEU A 69 -3.09 0.08 -10.86
C LEU A 69 -1.72 -0.27 -10.28
N LEU A 70 -0.64 -0.07 -11.06
CA LEU A 70 0.72 -0.31 -10.58
C LEU A 70 1.15 0.71 -9.52
N PHE A 71 0.66 1.94 -9.57
CA PHE A 71 1.03 2.96 -8.58
C PHE A 71 0.72 2.52 -7.13
N PRO A 72 -0.53 2.28 -6.72
CA PRO A 72 -0.81 1.85 -5.36
C PRO A 72 -0.20 0.47 -5.06
N THR A 73 -0.11 -0.41 -6.06
CA THR A 73 0.48 -1.74 -5.87
C THR A 73 1.94 -1.64 -5.48
N LEU A 74 2.75 -0.93 -6.28
CA LEU A 74 4.18 -0.82 -6.05
C LEU A 74 4.52 0.08 -4.86
N THR A 75 3.74 1.14 -4.60
CA THR A 75 3.89 1.96 -3.39
C THR A 75 3.71 1.11 -2.13
N ILE A 76 2.66 0.31 -2.07
CA ILE A 76 2.42 -0.58 -0.92
C ILE A 76 3.53 -1.63 -0.80
N ILE A 77 3.96 -2.23 -1.92
CA ILE A 77 5.03 -3.24 -1.92
C ILE A 77 6.35 -2.62 -1.47
N GLY A 78 6.71 -1.42 -1.93
CA GLY A 78 7.91 -0.71 -1.49
C GLY A 78 7.91 -0.44 0.02
N GLU A 79 6.82 0.10 0.55
CA GLU A 79 6.66 0.30 2.00
C GLU A 79 6.78 -1.02 2.79
N ARG A 80 6.24 -2.11 2.26
CA ARG A 80 6.34 -3.43 2.91
C ARG A 80 7.75 -4.00 2.83
N LEU A 81 8.45 -3.75 1.73
CA LEU A 81 9.84 -4.14 1.55
C LEU A 81 10.76 -3.44 2.56
N GLU A 82 10.58 -2.12 2.77
CA GLU A 82 11.34 -1.36 3.77
C GLU A 82 11.12 -1.90 5.19
N LEU A 83 9.88 -2.24 5.55
CA LEU A 83 9.57 -2.82 6.85
C LEU A 83 10.14 -4.24 7.01
N ALA A 84 10.16 -5.03 5.95
CA ALA A 84 10.75 -6.37 5.96
C ALA A 84 12.28 -6.33 6.05
N ARG A 85 12.93 -5.35 5.43
CA ARG A 85 14.37 -5.09 5.50
C ARG A 85 14.86 -4.86 6.93
N ILE A 86 14.09 -4.13 7.75
CA ILE A 86 14.39 -3.95 9.18
C ILE A 86 14.42 -5.29 9.93
N ALA A 87 13.71 -6.30 9.43
CA ALA A 87 13.66 -7.66 9.98
C ALA A 87 14.68 -8.64 9.38
N PHE A 88 15.77 -8.13 8.77
CA PHE A 88 16.85 -8.90 8.15
C PHE A 88 16.43 -9.65 6.87
N LEU A 89 15.89 -8.92 5.89
CA LEU A 89 15.63 -9.46 4.56
C LEU A 89 16.97 -9.69 3.81
N ASP A 90 17.01 -10.74 2.99
CA ASP A 90 18.14 -11.04 2.13
C ASP A 90 18.16 -10.07 0.92
N GLU A 91 19.33 -9.56 0.53
CA GLU A 91 19.52 -8.68 -0.64
C GLU A 91 19.02 -9.32 -1.94
N MET A 92 19.08 -10.66 -2.05
CA MET A 92 18.50 -11.37 -3.19
C MET A 92 16.99 -11.13 -3.31
N VAL A 93 16.27 -11.09 -2.18
CA VAL A 93 14.81 -10.86 -2.19
C VAL A 93 14.49 -9.44 -2.62
N GLU A 94 15.26 -8.45 -2.17
CA GLU A 94 15.15 -7.07 -2.63
C GLU A 94 15.30 -6.99 -4.15
N THR A 95 16.37 -7.60 -4.70
CA THR A 95 16.62 -7.65 -6.15
C THR A 95 15.48 -8.33 -6.92
N VAL A 96 14.93 -9.43 -6.40
CA VAL A 96 13.79 -10.12 -7.02
C VAL A 96 12.55 -9.24 -7.04
N VAL A 97 12.25 -8.53 -5.96
CA VAL A 97 11.09 -7.60 -5.89
C VAL A 97 11.27 -6.45 -6.86
N GLU A 98 12.47 -5.86 -6.95
CA GLU A 98 12.78 -4.82 -7.94
C GLU A 98 12.61 -5.31 -9.37
N ALA A 99 13.17 -6.48 -9.70
CA ALA A 99 13.09 -7.06 -11.04
C ALA A 99 11.63 -7.36 -11.44
N LEU A 100 10.83 -7.93 -10.52
CA LEU A 100 9.41 -8.18 -10.76
C LEU A 100 8.61 -6.87 -10.90
N SER A 101 8.94 -5.85 -10.13
CA SER A 101 8.32 -4.53 -10.23
C SER A 101 8.64 -3.87 -11.56
N GLY A 102 9.90 -3.92 -11.98
CA GLY A 102 10.33 -3.44 -13.29
C GLY A 102 9.66 -4.20 -14.44
N ALA A 103 9.54 -5.53 -14.33
CA ALA A 103 8.83 -6.36 -15.31
C ALA A 103 7.35 -6.00 -15.38
N ALA A 104 6.69 -5.73 -14.25
CA ALA A 104 5.28 -5.30 -14.23
C ALA A 104 5.10 -3.96 -14.95
N VAL A 105 5.95 -2.96 -14.67
CA VAL A 105 5.90 -1.65 -15.34
C VAL A 105 6.21 -1.78 -16.82
N LEU A 106 7.27 -2.49 -17.20
CA LEU A 106 7.62 -2.72 -18.60
C LEU A 106 6.49 -3.43 -19.33
N GLY A 107 5.93 -4.48 -18.75
CA GLY A 107 4.80 -5.21 -19.32
C GLY A 107 3.58 -4.31 -19.53
N ALA A 108 3.26 -3.46 -18.55
CA ALA A 108 2.15 -2.50 -18.68
C ALA A 108 2.40 -1.45 -19.76
N CYS A 109 3.63 -0.98 -19.93
CA CYS A 109 4.00 -0.11 -21.05
C CYS A 109 3.86 -0.83 -22.40
N LEU A 110 4.29 -2.08 -22.47
CA LEU A 110 4.22 -2.88 -23.69
C LEU A 110 2.78 -3.23 -24.08
N LEU A 111 1.82 -3.27 -23.16
CA LEU A 111 0.39 -3.46 -23.48
C LEU A 111 -0.15 -2.40 -24.45
N LEU A 112 0.45 -1.20 -24.46
CA LEU A 112 0.05 -0.11 -25.38
C LEU A 112 0.30 -0.43 -26.87
N ILE A 113 1.19 -1.38 -27.17
CA ILE A 113 1.61 -1.75 -28.51
C ILE A 113 1.52 -3.26 -28.79
N ALA A 114 1.50 -4.09 -27.75
CA ALA A 114 1.53 -5.55 -27.86
C ALA A 114 0.57 -6.18 -26.82
N PRO A 115 -0.67 -6.52 -27.18
CA PRO A 115 -1.66 -7.07 -26.25
C PRO A 115 -1.19 -8.34 -25.52
N GLY A 116 -0.31 -9.15 -26.13
CA GLY A 116 0.28 -10.33 -25.50
C GLY A 116 1.18 -10.05 -24.29
N SER A 117 1.49 -8.78 -24.01
CA SER A 117 2.33 -8.38 -22.87
C SER A 117 1.65 -8.61 -21.49
N HIS A 118 0.38 -9.00 -21.47
CA HIS A 118 -0.27 -9.50 -20.26
C HIS A 118 0.47 -10.73 -19.68
N LEU A 119 1.16 -11.50 -20.51
CA LEU A 119 2.06 -12.60 -20.10
C LEU A 119 3.33 -12.13 -19.38
N VAL A 120 3.57 -10.83 -19.30
CA VAL A 120 4.64 -10.22 -18.48
C VAL A 120 4.07 -9.61 -17.22
N VAL A 121 3.04 -8.76 -17.35
CA VAL A 121 2.41 -8.06 -16.20
C VAL A 121 1.82 -9.02 -15.20
N GLY A 122 1.01 -9.97 -15.67
CA GLY A 122 0.30 -10.89 -14.80
C GLY A 122 1.24 -11.77 -13.96
N PRO A 123 2.21 -12.49 -14.58
CA PRO A 123 3.18 -13.27 -13.82
C PRO A 123 4.05 -12.43 -12.89
N ALA A 124 4.38 -11.19 -13.26
CA ALA A 124 5.13 -10.29 -12.38
C ALA A 124 4.34 -9.93 -11.12
N LEU A 125 3.04 -9.59 -11.25
CA LEU A 125 2.17 -9.32 -10.10
C LEU A 125 1.95 -10.58 -9.24
N LEU A 126 1.78 -11.73 -9.86
CA LEU A 126 1.67 -13.01 -9.15
C LEU A 126 2.96 -13.30 -8.37
N GLY A 127 4.12 -13.12 -8.99
CA GLY A 127 5.42 -13.27 -8.34
C GLY A 127 5.59 -12.34 -7.16
N LEU A 128 5.27 -11.04 -7.33
CA LEU A 128 5.30 -10.06 -6.24
C LEU A 128 4.39 -10.49 -5.07
N ALA A 129 3.17 -10.93 -5.35
CA ALA A 129 2.25 -11.40 -4.32
C ALA A 129 2.81 -12.60 -3.54
N VAL A 130 3.38 -13.58 -4.23
CA VAL A 130 3.97 -14.79 -3.63
C VAL A 130 5.19 -14.45 -2.79
N VAL A 131 6.12 -13.65 -3.32
CA VAL A 131 7.34 -13.24 -2.61
C VAL A 131 6.97 -12.46 -1.36
N MET A 132 6.09 -11.47 -1.47
CA MET A 132 5.67 -10.67 -0.31
C MET A 132 4.92 -11.51 0.71
N ALA A 133 3.99 -12.38 0.31
CA ALA A 133 3.29 -13.27 1.24
C ALA A 133 4.25 -14.20 2.01
N TYR A 134 5.36 -14.60 1.39
CA TYR A 134 6.34 -15.49 2.00
C TYR A 134 7.28 -14.77 2.97
N TYR A 135 7.79 -13.59 2.61
CA TYR A 135 8.81 -12.87 3.37
C TYR A 135 8.26 -11.81 4.32
N ASP A 136 7.01 -11.37 4.15
CA ASP A 136 6.40 -10.40 5.06
C ASP A 136 6.28 -10.92 6.49
N VAL A 137 6.54 -10.04 7.44
CA VAL A 137 6.38 -10.28 8.89
C VAL A 137 4.98 -10.77 9.24
N ALA A 138 3.96 -10.43 8.44
CA ALA A 138 2.57 -10.89 8.62
C ALA A 138 2.46 -12.41 8.72
N ARG A 139 3.28 -13.17 7.98
CA ARG A 139 3.32 -14.63 8.04
C ARG A 139 3.65 -15.19 9.45
N ARG A 140 4.45 -14.46 10.20
CA ARG A 140 4.82 -14.83 11.58
C ARG A 140 3.80 -14.28 12.58
N THR A 141 3.37 -13.04 12.38
CA THR A 141 2.50 -12.32 13.31
C THR A 141 1.04 -12.76 13.26
N ILE A 142 0.60 -13.47 12.22
CA ILE A 142 -0.74 -14.07 12.12
C ILE A 142 -1.04 -15.05 13.28
N ARG A 143 -0.02 -15.65 13.88
CA ARG A 143 -0.13 -16.56 15.02
C ARG A 143 -0.34 -15.85 16.36
N LEU A 144 -0.11 -14.55 16.41
CA LEU A 144 -0.33 -13.72 17.57
C LEU A 144 -1.83 -13.46 17.79
N ARG A 145 -2.17 -12.68 18.82
CA ARG A 145 -3.56 -12.38 19.19
C ARG A 145 -3.86 -10.88 19.05
N GLY A 146 -5.14 -10.55 19.06
CA GLY A 146 -5.59 -9.16 19.08
C GLY A 146 -5.35 -8.40 17.78
N GLY A 147 -4.97 -7.12 17.88
CA GLY A 147 -4.78 -6.22 16.75
C GLY A 147 -3.70 -6.68 15.78
N VAL A 148 -2.61 -7.25 16.31
CA VAL A 148 -1.49 -7.74 15.48
C VAL A 148 -1.94 -8.87 14.55
N ARG A 149 -2.77 -9.80 15.06
CA ARG A 149 -3.37 -10.85 14.23
C ARG A 149 -4.30 -10.28 13.16
N PHE A 150 -5.11 -9.28 13.51
CA PHE A 150 -6.01 -8.62 12.56
C PHE A 150 -5.22 -7.95 11.43
N MET A 151 -4.16 -7.20 11.75
CA MET A 151 -3.28 -6.57 10.76
C MET A 151 -2.66 -7.62 9.84
N ALA A 152 -2.08 -8.68 10.42
CA ALA A 152 -1.46 -9.76 9.65
C ALA A 152 -2.46 -10.49 8.74
N ALA A 153 -3.68 -10.78 9.21
CA ALA A 153 -4.72 -11.41 8.41
C ALA A 153 -5.13 -10.52 7.23
N SER A 154 -5.28 -9.22 7.46
CA SER A 154 -5.61 -8.27 6.41
C SER A 154 -4.52 -8.20 5.35
N MET A 155 -3.24 -8.15 5.73
CA MET A 155 -2.12 -8.14 4.78
C MET A 155 -2.05 -9.43 3.95
N LEU A 156 -2.13 -10.60 4.61
CA LEU A 156 -2.08 -11.89 3.89
C LEU A 156 -3.25 -12.07 2.94
N ALA A 157 -4.46 -11.67 3.34
CA ALA A 157 -5.62 -11.67 2.44
C ALA A 157 -5.41 -10.73 1.24
N GLY A 158 -4.79 -9.56 1.45
CA GLY A 158 -4.41 -8.66 0.37
C GLY A 158 -3.49 -9.33 -0.66
N TYR A 159 -2.46 -10.04 -0.21
CA TYR A 159 -1.58 -10.78 -1.12
C TYR A 159 -2.29 -11.91 -1.88
N VAL A 160 -3.27 -12.58 -1.27
CA VAL A 160 -4.10 -13.57 -1.98
C VAL A 160 -4.87 -12.91 -3.13
N TRP A 161 -5.45 -11.74 -2.91
CA TRP A 161 -6.16 -11.01 -3.96
C TRP A 161 -5.23 -10.49 -5.05
N LEU A 162 -4.03 -10.02 -4.69
CA LEU A 162 -3.02 -9.61 -5.67
C LEU A 162 -2.56 -10.81 -6.52
N ALA A 163 -2.38 -11.99 -5.90
CA ALA A 163 -2.06 -13.22 -6.61
C ALA A 163 -3.17 -13.63 -7.58
N LEU A 164 -4.43 -13.53 -7.15
CA LEU A 164 -5.59 -13.80 -8.02
C LEU A 164 -5.64 -12.82 -9.20
N ALA A 165 -5.41 -11.52 -8.95
CA ALA A 165 -5.33 -10.53 -10.02
C ALA A 165 -4.24 -10.89 -11.03
N GLY A 166 -3.03 -11.20 -10.56
CA GLY A 166 -1.91 -11.61 -11.41
C GLY A 166 -2.21 -12.88 -12.20
N ALA A 167 -2.84 -13.89 -11.59
CA ALA A 167 -3.24 -15.13 -12.25
C ALA A 167 -4.29 -14.88 -13.35
N VAL A 168 -5.34 -14.13 -13.03
CA VAL A 168 -6.39 -13.80 -14.01
C VAL A 168 -5.81 -13.00 -15.17
N TRP A 169 -4.96 -12.01 -14.87
CA TRP A 169 -4.32 -11.20 -15.88
C TRP A 169 -3.38 -12.01 -16.77
N SER A 170 -2.62 -12.97 -16.19
CA SER A 170 -1.74 -13.88 -16.94
C SER A 170 -2.51 -14.77 -17.91
N LEU A 171 -3.64 -15.33 -17.48
CA LEU A 171 -4.34 -16.36 -18.24
C LEU A 171 -5.24 -15.79 -19.34
N TRP A 172 -5.87 -14.65 -19.10
CA TRP A 172 -6.91 -14.11 -19.99
C TRP A 172 -6.63 -12.70 -20.51
N GLY A 173 -5.60 -12.00 -20.01
CA GLY A 173 -5.47 -10.58 -20.24
C GLY A 173 -6.66 -9.79 -19.67
N LEU A 174 -6.72 -8.50 -19.91
CA LEU A 174 -7.85 -7.68 -19.41
C LEU A 174 -9.12 -7.81 -20.26
N GLN A 175 -9.00 -8.21 -21.52
CA GLN A 175 -10.14 -8.34 -22.45
C GLN A 175 -10.79 -9.73 -22.39
N GLY A 176 -10.17 -10.68 -21.67
CA GLY A 176 -10.68 -12.05 -21.59
C GLY A 176 -11.92 -12.19 -20.71
N LEU A 177 -12.51 -13.38 -20.74
CA LEU A 177 -13.72 -13.72 -19.99
C LEU A 177 -14.90 -12.78 -20.30
N ASN A 178 -15.12 -12.43 -21.56
CA ASN A 178 -16.16 -11.48 -22.00
C ASN A 178 -16.08 -10.12 -21.26
N GLY A 179 -14.85 -9.62 -20.97
CA GLY A 179 -14.61 -8.39 -20.21
C GLY A 179 -14.64 -8.56 -18.69
N ALA A 180 -15.03 -9.71 -18.15
CA ALA A 180 -15.03 -9.93 -16.70
C ALA A 180 -13.63 -9.91 -16.09
N ALA A 181 -12.59 -10.27 -16.87
CA ALA A 181 -11.19 -10.22 -16.42
C ALA A 181 -10.77 -8.79 -15.99
N TYR A 182 -11.17 -7.77 -16.75
CA TYR A 182 -10.92 -6.37 -16.40
C TYR A 182 -11.51 -6.00 -15.03
N GLU A 183 -12.80 -6.31 -14.84
CA GLU A 183 -13.50 -6.07 -13.58
C GLU A 183 -12.87 -6.84 -12.41
N ILE A 184 -12.51 -8.10 -12.60
CA ILE A 184 -11.90 -8.94 -11.58
C ILE A 184 -10.53 -8.37 -11.18
N VAL A 185 -9.66 -8.07 -12.14
CA VAL A 185 -8.31 -7.55 -11.87
C VAL A 185 -8.38 -6.23 -11.11
N ILE A 186 -9.19 -5.28 -11.57
CA ILE A 186 -9.34 -3.98 -10.89
C ILE A 186 -9.80 -4.16 -9.45
N HIS A 187 -10.86 -4.96 -9.22
CA HIS A 187 -11.39 -5.13 -7.87
C HIS A 187 -10.46 -5.94 -6.97
N CYS A 188 -9.76 -6.93 -7.50
CA CYS A 188 -8.76 -7.69 -6.75
C CYS A 188 -7.59 -6.79 -6.31
N ILE A 189 -7.12 -5.87 -7.16
CA ILE A 189 -6.03 -4.95 -6.81
C ILE A 189 -6.53 -3.84 -5.88
N THR A 190 -7.64 -3.18 -6.20
CA THR A 190 -8.08 -1.99 -5.46
C THR A 190 -8.78 -2.36 -4.16
N VAL A 191 -9.81 -3.20 -4.22
CA VAL A 191 -10.62 -3.60 -3.06
C VAL A 191 -9.96 -4.76 -2.31
N GLY A 192 -9.49 -5.76 -3.04
CA GLY A 192 -8.88 -6.95 -2.45
C GLY A 192 -7.52 -6.67 -1.83
N PHE A 193 -6.58 -6.10 -2.57
CA PHE A 193 -5.22 -5.86 -2.08
C PHE A 193 -5.10 -4.50 -1.37
N ALA A 194 -5.30 -3.39 -2.07
CA ALA A 194 -5.01 -2.08 -1.50
C ALA A 194 -5.90 -1.76 -0.29
N PHE A 195 -7.21 -2.05 -0.35
CA PHE A 195 -8.09 -1.80 0.79
C PHE A 195 -7.80 -2.72 1.99
N SER A 196 -7.34 -3.95 1.76
CA SER A 196 -6.86 -4.83 2.83
C SER A 196 -5.63 -4.26 3.53
N MET A 197 -4.73 -3.61 2.80
CA MET A 197 -3.59 -2.91 3.39
C MET A 197 -4.04 -1.68 4.19
N ILE A 198 -5.08 -0.96 3.74
CA ILE A 198 -5.69 0.12 4.53
C ILE A 198 -6.26 -0.43 5.84
N LEU A 199 -7.02 -1.54 5.80
CA LEU A 199 -7.53 -2.19 7.01
C LEU A 199 -6.41 -2.59 7.98
N ALA A 200 -5.31 -3.14 7.45
CA ALA A 200 -4.16 -3.54 8.24
C ALA A 200 -3.48 -2.36 8.94
N HIS A 201 -3.31 -1.24 8.25
CA HIS A 201 -2.49 -0.13 8.74
C HIS A 201 -3.29 0.97 9.45
N ALA A 202 -4.62 1.01 9.29
CA ALA A 202 -5.48 2.00 9.92
C ALA A 202 -5.28 2.12 11.45
N PRO A 203 -5.13 1.02 12.23
CA PRO A 203 -4.88 1.11 13.66
C PRO A 203 -3.57 1.82 14.05
N VAL A 204 -2.63 1.92 13.12
CA VAL A 204 -1.32 2.57 13.33
C VAL A 204 -1.31 3.98 12.73
N ILE A 205 -1.75 4.12 11.47
CA ILE A 205 -1.67 5.39 10.73
C ILE A 205 -2.67 6.42 11.26
N ILE A 206 -3.92 6.02 11.53
CA ILE A 206 -4.94 6.98 11.97
C ILE A 206 -4.57 7.64 13.30
N PRO A 207 -4.13 6.91 14.35
CA PRO A 207 -3.64 7.54 15.57
C PRO A 207 -2.49 8.51 15.37
N ALA A 208 -1.57 8.21 14.45
CA ALA A 208 -0.43 9.08 14.16
C ALA A 208 -0.86 10.42 13.55
N ILE A 209 -1.91 10.42 12.71
CA ILE A 209 -2.42 11.62 12.03
C ILE A 209 -3.32 12.43 12.95
N VAL A 210 -4.30 11.80 13.60
CA VAL A 210 -5.33 12.51 14.36
C VAL A 210 -4.98 12.72 15.83
N HIS A 211 -3.83 12.20 16.29
CA HIS A 211 -3.37 12.25 17.69
C HIS A 211 -4.39 11.72 18.72
N ARG A 212 -5.20 10.76 18.30
CA ARG A 212 -6.17 10.04 19.13
C ARG A 212 -5.94 8.55 19.01
N ALA A 213 -6.14 7.82 20.12
CA ALA A 213 -5.98 6.38 20.10
C ALA A 213 -7.06 5.70 19.23
N LEU A 214 -6.69 4.67 18.49
CA LEU A 214 -7.61 3.74 17.83
C LEU A 214 -7.35 2.33 18.41
N PRO A 215 -7.84 2.05 19.62
CA PRO A 215 -7.61 0.76 20.23
C PRO A 215 -8.31 -0.34 19.43
N TYR A 216 -7.58 -1.45 19.22
CA TYR A 216 -8.14 -2.62 18.56
C TYR A 216 -9.42 -3.09 19.26
N HIS A 217 -10.41 -3.49 18.47
CA HIS A 217 -11.64 -4.11 18.93
C HIS A 217 -12.07 -5.24 18.00
N ARG A 218 -12.72 -6.27 18.55
CA ARG A 218 -13.16 -7.44 17.77
C ARG A 218 -14.12 -7.10 16.64
N LEU A 219 -14.88 -6.01 16.75
CA LEU A 219 -15.76 -5.53 15.68
C LEU A 219 -15.00 -5.13 14.40
N MET A 220 -13.69 -4.90 14.44
CA MET A 220 -12.90 -4.64 13.24
C MET A 220 -12.84 -5.83 12.27
N TRP A 221 -13.17 -7.04 12.76
CA TRP A 221 -13.31 -8.21 11.89
C TRP A 221 -14.58 -8.16 11.03
N LEU A 222 -15.60 -7.41 11.42
CA LEU A 222 -16.84 -7.30 10.65
C LEU A 222 -16.61 -6.70 9.26
N PRO A 223 -16.05 -5.48 9.11
CA PRO A 223 -15.74 -4.95 7.78
C PRO A 223 -14.73 -5.82 7.02
N TYR A 224 -13.78 -6.46 7.69
CA TYR A 224 -12.86 -7.41 7.05
C TYR A 224 -13.61 -8.57 6.40
N VAL A 225 -14.48 -9.26 7.14
CA VAL A 225 -15.26 -10.40 6.62
C VAL A 225 -16.20 -9.96 5.50
N LEU A 226 -16.91 -8.84 5.68
CA LEU A 226 -17.81 -8.30 4.66
C LEU A 226 -17.06 -7.94 3.37
N LEU A 227 -15.89 -7.32 3.48
CA LEU A 227 -15.08 -6.93 2.32
C LEU A 227 -14.69 -8.16 1.47
N HIS A 228 -14.10 -9.15 2.12
CA HIS A 228 -13.63 -10.35 1.42
C HIS A 228 -14.77 -11.23 0.94
N ALA A 229 -15.83 -11.42 1.72
CA ALA A 229 -17.01 -12.17 1.29
C ALA A 229 -17.72 -11.47 0.12
N GLY A 230 -17.90 -10.15 0.19
CA GLY A 230 -18.48 -9.35 -0.89
C GLY A 230 -17.66 -9.46 -2.18
N LEU A 231 -16.33 -9.41 -2.07
CA LEU A 231 -15.46 -9.55 -3.24
C LEU A 231 -15.49 -10.97 -3.84
N VAL A 232 -15.52 -12.02 -3.01
CA VAL A 232 -15.73 -13.40 -3.48
C VAL A 232 -17.05 -13.53 -4.24
N VAL A 233 -18.16 -13.04 -3.66
CA VAL A 233 -19.47 -13.06 -4.29
C VAL A 233 -19.46 -12.29 -5.62
N ARG A 234 -18.78 -11.15 -5.68
CA ARG A 234 -18.63 -10.36 -6.91
C ARG A 234 -17.88 -11.14 -7.99
N VAL A 235 -16.73 -11.72 -7.67
CA VAL A 235 -15.91 -12.50 -8.62
C VAL A 235 -16.68 -13.71 -9.12
N VAL A 236 -17.31 -14.47 -8.23
CA VAL A 236 -18.14 -15.62 -8.60
C VAL A 236 -19.31 -15.22 -9.50
N GLY A 237 -19.98 -14.11 -9.17
CA GLY A 237 -21.09 -13.59 -9.97
C GLY A 237 -20.64 -13.14 -11.38
N LEU A 238 -19.43 -12.54 -11.51
CA LEU A 238 -18.85 -12.19 -12.81
C LEU A 238 -18.52 -13.43 -13.63
N LEU A 239 -17.89 -14.43 -13.04
CA LEU A 239 -17.53 -15.68 -13.72
C LEU A 239 -18.76 -16.51 -14.12
N ALA A 240 -19.84 -16.44 -13.35
CA ALA A 240 -21.11 -17.11 -13.63
C ALA A 240 -22.04 -16.29 -14.54
N GLU A 241 -21.61 -15.11 -15.01
CA GLU A 241 -22.43 -14.15 -15.78
C GLU A 241 -23.77 -13.79 -15.09
N ALA A 242 -23.80 -13.94 -13.75
CA ALA A 242 -24.99 -13.71 -12.91
C ALA A 242 -25.04 -12.25 -12.40
N SER A 243 -25.72 -11.36 -13.16
CA SER A 243 -25.72 -9.93 -12.89
C SER A 243 -26.26 -9.54 -11.49
N ALA A 244 -27.24 -10.26 -10.96
CA ALA A 244 -27.76 -10.05 -9.61
C ALA A 244 -26.71 -10.38 -8.54
N VAL A 245 -25.96 -11.46 -8.72
CA VAL A 245 -24.96 -11.95 -7.76
C VAL A 245 -23.80 -10.98 -7.65
N TRP A 246 -23.20 -10.56 -8.77
CA TRP A 246 -22.07 -9.63 -8.71
C TRP A 246 -22.46 -8.25 -8.20
N LYS A 247 -23.70 -7.78 -8.47
CA LYS A 247 -24.22 -6.53 -7.89
C LYS A 247 -24.36 -6.62 -6.37
N VAL A 248 -24.89 -7.76 -5.86
CA VAL A 248 -24.96 -8.00 -4.40
C VAL A 248 -23.56 -8.01 -3.80
N GLY A 249 -22.58 -8.70 -4.41
CA GLY A 249 -21.20 -8.68 -3.97
C GLY A 249 -20.63 -7.27 -3.90
N GLY A 250 -20.90 -6.43 -4.91
CA GLY A 250 -20.52 -5.01 -4.91
C GLY A 250 -21.17 -4.22 -3.78
N ALA A 251 -22.47 -4.39 -3.56
CA ALA A 251 -23.20 -3.71 -2.48
C ALA A 251 -22.65 -4.09 -1.09
N VAL A 252 -22.35 -5.38 -0.88
CA VAL A 252 -21.70 -5.85 0.37
C VAL A 252 -20.31 -5.24 0.54
N GLY A 253 -19.53 -5.11 -0.53
CA GLY A 253 -18.22 -4.44 -0.51
C GLY A 253 -18.34 -2.96 -0.11
N VAL A 254 -19.29 -2.22 -0.67
CA VAL A 254 -19.58 -0.82 -0.28
C VAL A 254 -20.00 -0.75 1.19
N ALA A 255 -20.90 -1.64 1.63
CA ALA A 255 -21.32 -1.70 3.03
C ALA A 255 -20.13 -1.98 3.96
N ALA A 256 -19.20 -2.87 3.57
CA ALA A 256 -17.98 -3.14 4.34
C ALA A 256 -17.13 -1.88 4.54
N ILE A 257 -16.93 -1.10 3.50
CA ILE A 257 -16.16 0.16 3.55
C ILE A 257 -16.86 1.17 4.47
N LEU A 258 -18.18 1.34 4.35
CA LEU A 258 -18.95 2.24 5.19
C LEU A 258 -18.90 1.81 6.67
N VAL A 259 -19.07 0.52 6.95
CA VAL A 259 -18.97 -0.02 8.32
C VAL A 259 -17.54 0.23 8.88
N PHE A 260 -16.51 0.03 8.09
CA PHE A 260 -15.14 0.33 8.50
C PHE A 260 -14.96 1.82 8.84
N MET A 261 -15.46 2.72 8.01
CA MET A 261 -15.37 4.16 8.25
C MET A 261 -16.13 4.56 9.52
N VAL A 262 -17.37 4.09 9.70
CA VAL A 262 -18.19 4.40 10.88
C VAL A 262 -17.54 3.86 12.16
N LEU A 263 -17.08 2.60 12.16
CA LEU A 263 -16.41 2.01 13.31
C LEU A 263 -15.12 2.75 13.67
N THR A 264 -14.31 3.08 12.67
CA THR A 264 -13.03 3.78 12.87
C THR A 264 -13.28 5.19 13.41
N LEU A 265 -14.16 5.96 12.77
CA LEU A 265 -14.50 7.32 13.18
C LEU A 265 -15.12 7.32 14.58
N GLY A 266 -16.10 6.46 14.84
CA GLY A 266 -16.75 6.35 16.14
C GLY A 266 -15.76 6.07 17.26
N ARG A 267 -14.81 5.16 17.03
CA ARG A 267 -13.78 4.83 18.03
C ARG A 267 -12.77 5.96 18.23
N VAL A 268 -12.36 6.63 17.17
CA VAL A 268 -11.47 7.80 17.26
C VAL A 268 -12.15 8.94 18.05
N LEU A 269 -13.43 9.20 17.80
CA LEU A 269 -14.16 10.27 18.49
C LEU A 269 -14.38 9.96 19.98
N THR A 270 -14.59 8.70 20.33
CA THR A 270 -14.82 8.26 21.72
C THR A 270 -13.53 7.98 22.50
N SER A 271 -12.37 7.87 21.81
CA SER A 271 -11.09 7.66 22.47
C SER A 271 -10.49 8.96 23.01
N GLY A 272 -9.74 8.84 24.10
CA GLY A 272 -9.01 9.98 24.66
C GLY A 272 -7.84 10.44 23.77
N SER A 273 -7.45 11.71 23.90
CA SER A 273 -6.25 12.24 23.27
C SER A 273 -5.00 11.49 23.73
N ILE A 274 -4.09 11.16 22.83
CA ILE A 274 -2.77 10.63 23.18
C ILE A 274 -1.97 11.78 23.81
N ARG A 275 -1.81 11.76 25.13
CA ARG A 275 -0.93 12.70 25.83
C ARG A 275 0.49 12.51 25.29
N LYS A 276 1.09 13.58 24.76
CA LYS A 276 2.53 13.60 24.47
C LYS A 276 3.27 13.19 25.74
N PRO A 277 4.25 12.27 25.68
CA PRO A 277 5.07 11.98 26.86
C PRO A 277 5.69 13.29 27.31
N VAL A 278 5.48 13.63 28.58
CA VAL A 278 6.13 14.79 29.23
C VAL A 278 7.62 14.54 29.07
N ARG A 279 8.28 15.40 28.30
CA ARG A 279 9.73 15.41 28.20
C ARG A 279 10.25 15.72 29.61
N THR A 280 10.57 14.69 30.40
CA THR A 280 11.27 14.87 31.65
C THR A 280 12.57 15.59 31.33
N ARG A 281 12.65 16.86 31.73
CA ARG A 281 13.91 17.62 31.72
C ARG A 281 14.92 16.74 32.45
N ARG A 282 15.94 16.30 31.75
CA ARG A 282 17.14 15.78 32.40
C ARG A 282 17.55 16.81 33.49
N PRO A 283 17.74 16.39 34.75
CA PRO A 283 18.31 17.26 35.75
C PRO A 283 19.64 17.72 35.20
N ALA A 284 19.85 19.07 35.16
CA ALA A 284 21.13 19.63 34.87
C ALA A 284 22.13 19.00 35.85
N ALA A 285 23.15 18.34 35.30
CA ALA A 285 24.24 17.81 36.11
C ALA A 285 24.80 18.98 36.94
N ALA A 286 24.68 18.84 38.26
CA ALA A 286 25.25 19.79 39.21
C ALA A 286 26.74 19.94 38.86
N ALA A 287 27.11 21.13 38.50
CA ALA A 287 28.49 21.50 38.33
C ALA A 287 29.17 21.29 39.67
N ALA A 288 29.97 20.24 39.76
CA ALA A 288 30.84 20.01 40.89
C ALA A 288 31.92 21.08 40.87
N SER A 289 31.76 22.11 41.68
CA SER A 289 32.79 23.02 42.11
C SER A 289 33.76 22.28 43.01
N GLY A 290 34.81 21.73 42.44
CA GLY A 290 35.98 21.25 43.20
C GLY A 290 36.91 22.41 43.47
N SER A 291 36.88 22.93 44.69
CA SER A 291 37.85 23.87 45.20
C SER A 291 39.22 23.23 45.35
N THR A 292 40.19 23.81 44.69
CA THR A 292 41.62 23.70 44.96
C THR A 292 41.94 23.98 46.40
N THR A 293 42.65 23.08 47.07
CA THR A 293 43.46 23.39 48.22
C THR A 293 44.88 22.90 47.97
N SER A 294 45.77 23.87 47.74
CA SER A 294 47.20 23.76 47.79
C SER A 294 47.65 23.46 49.23
N GLN A 295 48.52 22.51 49.43
CA GLN A 295 49.50 22.55 50.49
C GLN A 295 50.81 21.91 50.03
N ALA A 296 51.82 22.80 50.00
CA ALA A 296 53.23 22.52 49.93
C ALA A 296 53.71 22.02 51.31
N THR A 297 54.65 21.12 51.30
CA THR A 297 55.79 20.90 52.23
C THR A 297 56.37 19.55 51.80
N GLY A 298 57.63 19.40 51.48
CA GLY A 298 58.83 19.88 52.09
C GLY A 298 59.59 18.64 52.54
N GLY A 299 60.74 18.37 51.92
CA GLY A 299 61.86 17.82 52.65
C GLY A 299 62.33 16.39 52.38
N ARG A 300 63.52 16.32 51.77
CA ARG A 300 64.65 15.47 52.11
C ARG A 300 64.51 13.92 51.91
N ALA A 301 65.22 13.31 51.06
CA ALA A 301 66.60 12.78 51.13
C ALA A 301 66.90 12.11 49.75
#